data_496929089183083658854f1146656af3
#
_entry.id   496929089183083658854f1146656af3
#
_cell.length_a   1.000
_cell.length_b   1.000
_cell.length_c   1.000
_cell.angle_alpha   90.00
_cell.angle_beta   90.00
_cell.angle_gamma   90.00
#
_symmetry.space_group_name_H-M   'P 1'
#
loop_
_entity.id
_entity.type
_entity.pdbx_description
1 polymer ?
#
loop_
_entity_poly.entity_id
_entity_poly.type
_entity_poly.pdbx_seq_one_letter_code
_entity_poly.pdbx_strand_id
1 'polypeptide(L)'
;MAFRINHIHLKAPDPKKTADWYVEAFGFTIINDAVRPGGDRFVRCKSQDGTIVNISGARTNEEMGPGDASAHWGLEHFGIDTADIEGEIKRLTGLGATLLEGPRHNAATGQSIAFVQAPDDVRIELIQPGLW
;
A
#
# COMPACT_ATOMS: atom_id res chain seq x y z
N MET A 1 -20.03 -21.93 -0.29
CA MET A 1 -19.61 -20.57 -0.67
C MET A 1 -18.09 -20.44 -0.52
N ALA A 2 -17.42 -19.93 -1.52
CA ALA A 2 -15.99 -19.68 -1.43
C ALA A 2 -15.72 -18.33 -0.73
N PHE A 3 -14.68 -18.28 0.10
CA PHE A 3 -14.22 -17.02 0.68
C PHE A 3 -13.27 -16.32 -0.29
N ARG A 4 -13.30 -14.99 -0.28
CA ARG A 4 -12.35 -14.18 -1.04
C ARG A 4 -12.03 -12.90 -0.26
N ILE A 5 -10.84 -12.36 -0.47
CA ILE A 5 -10.46 -11.10 0.14
C ILE A 5 -11.31 -9.98 -0.48
N ASN A 6 -12.05 -9.27 0.36
CA ASN A 6 -12.92 -8.18 -0.09
C ASN A 6 -12.15 -6.87 -0.28
N HIS A 7 -11.30 -6.53 0.68
CA HIS A 7 -10.54 -5.28 0.63
C HIS A 7 -9.34 -5.33 1.57
N ILE A 8 -8.44 -4.39 1.37
CA ILE A 8 -7.37 -4.01 2.30
C ILE A 8 -7.78 -2.67 2.90
N HIS A 9 -7.57 -2.47 4.20
CA HIS A 9 -7.92 -1.22 4.88
C HIS A 9 -6.67 -0.60 5.52
N LEU A 10 -6.37 0.63 5.10
CA LEU A 10 -5.29 1.44 5.64
C LEU A 10 -5.88 2.56 6.49
N LYS A 11 -5.25 2.86 7.61
CA LYS A 11 -5.60 4.01 8.45
C LYS A 11 -4.57 5.12 8.25
N ALA A 12 -5.04 6.34 8.09
CA ALA A 12 -4.19 7.50 7.83
C ALA A 12 -4.76 8.74 8.53
N PRO A 13 -3.90 9.58 9.14
CA PRO A 13 -4.38 10.85 9.72
C PRO A 13 -5.05 11.77 8.71
N ASP A 14 -4.58 11.76 7.46
CA ASP A 14 -5.16 12.48 6.34
C ASP A 14 -5.46 11.51 5.19
N PRO A 15 -6.62 10.84 5.19
CA PRO A 15 -6.92 9.78 4.23
C PRO A 15 -6.88 10.22 2.77
N LYS A 16 -7.33 11.44 2.47
CA LYS A 16 -7.33 11.95 1.08
C LYS A 16 -5.90 12.17 0.57
N LYS A 17 -5.04 12.70 1.41
CA LYS A 17 -3.62 12.90 1.06
C LYS A 17 -2.94 11.56 0.78
N THR A 18 -3.20 10.56 1.61
CA THR A 18 -2.66 9.22 1.42
C THR A 18 -3.23 8.58 0.16
N ALA A 19 -4.55 8.70 -0.08
CA ALA A 19 -5.17 8.20 -1.30
C ALA A 19 -4.55 8.85 -2.55
N ASP A 20 -4.35 10.16 -2.54
CA ASP A 20 -3.71 10.86 -3.66
C ASP A 20 -2.29 10.34 -3.92
N TRP A 21 -1.56 10.00 -2.87
CA TRP A 21 -0.26 9.37 -3.04
C TRP A 21 -0.35 8.03 -3.77
N TYR A 22 -1.32 7.18 -3.41
CA TYR A 22 -1.53 5.89 -4.09
C TYR A 22 -1.99 6.05 -5.52
N VAL A 23 -2.75 7.09 -5.83
CA VAL A 23 -3.12 7.42 -7.22
C VAL A 23 -1.87 7.72 -8.02
N GLU A 24 -0.97 8.54 -7.50
CA GLU A 24 0.27 8.92 -8.19
C GLU A 24 1.28 7.77 -8.21
N ALA A 25 1.43 7.05 -7.10
CA ALA A 25 2.41 5.98 -6.96
C ALA A 25 2.05 4.75 -7.80
N PHE A 26 0.81 4.29 -7.74
CA PHE A 26 0.40 3.00 -8.29
C PHE A 26 -0.80 3.06 -9.22
N GLY A 27 -1.23 4.24 -9.62
CA GLY A 27 -2.35 4.39 -10.55
C GLY A 27 -3.70 3.95 -9.96
N PHE A 28 -3.88 4.08 -8.66
CA PHE A 28 -5.17 3.81 -8.03
C PHE A 28 -6.22 4.81 -8.50
N THR A 29 -7.49 4.38 -8.48
CA THR A 29 -8.63 5.25 -8.74
C THR A 29 -9.40 5.46 -7.44
N ILE A 30 -9.68 6.71 -7.09
CA ILE A 30 -10.57 7.02 -5.98
C ILE A 30 -12.01 6.87 -6.47
N ILE A 31 -12.77 5.95 -5.89
CA ILE A 31 -14.14 5.66 -6.30
C ILE A 31 -15.20 6.23 -5.35
N ASN A 32 -14.81 6.57 -4.13
CA ASN A 32 -15.69 7.26 -3.18
C ASN A 32 -14.85 7.98 -2.12
N ASP A 33 -15.34 9.12 -1.65
CA ASP A 33 -14.71 9.94 -0.62
C ASP A 33 -15.82 10.61 0.18
N ALA A 34 -16.01 10.19 1.42
CA ALA A 34 -17.09 10.67 2.26
C ALA A 34 -16.72 10.62 3.74
N VAL A 35 -17.40 11.39 4.55
CA VAL A 35 -17.32 11.27 6.01
C VAL A 35 -18.46 10.36 6.47
N ARG A 36 -18.10 9.30 7.20
CA ARG A 36 -19.08 8.35 7.71
C ARG A 36 -19.72 8.85 9.01
N PRO A 37 -20.85 8.26 9.44
CA PRO A 37 -21.52 8.66 10.69
C PRO A 37 -20.62 8.64 11.93
N GLY A 38 -19.59 7.77 11.97
CA GLY A 38 -18.61 7.73 13.06
C GLY A 38 -17.62 8.88 13.10
N GLY A 39 -17.68 9.82 12.13
CA GLY A 39 -16.81 10.99 12.05
C GLY A 39 -15.54 10.78 11.25
N ASP A 40 -15.29 9.56 10.79
CA ASP A 40 -14.10 9.25 10.01
C ASP A 40 -14.30 9.56 8.52
N ARG A 41 -13.34 10.27 7.94
CA ARG A 41 -13.26 10.38 6.49
C ARG A 41 -12.85 9.04 5.92
N PHE A 42 -13.55 8.58 4.92
CA PHE A 42 -13.37 7.28 4.32
C PHE A 42 -13.19 7.43 2.81
N VAL A 43 -12.02 7.07 2.31
CA VAL A 43 -11.69 7.15 0.89
C VAL A 43 -11.58 5.72 0.36
N ARG A 44 -12.45 5.36 -0.56
CA ARG A 44 -12.45 4.06 -1.20
C ARG A 44 -11.69 4.14 -2.50
N CYS A 45 -10.65 3.32 -2.61
CA CYS A 45 -9.81 3.26 -3.80
C CYS A 45 -9.89 1.88 -4.45
N LYS A 46 -9.53 1.84 -5.70
CA LYS A 46 -9.43 0.62 -6.49
C LYS A 46 -8.08 0.60 -7.21
N SER A 47 -7.33 -0.48 -7.05
CA SER A 47 -6.10 -0.69 -7.80
C SER A 47 -6.39 -1.00 -9.26
N GLN A 48 -5.36 -0.98 -10.10
CA GLN A 48 -5.52 -1.25 -11.54
C GLN A 48 -6.03 -2.68 -11.81
N ASP A 49 -5.70 -3.64 -10.95
CA ASP A 49 -6.19 -5.02 -11.07
C ASP A 49 -7.57 -5.24 -10.43
N GLY A 50 -8.16 -4.21 -9.85
CA GLY A 50 -9.50 -4.28 -9.27
C GLY A 50 -9.57 -4.53 -7.77
N THR A 51 -8.45 -4.60 -7.07
CA THR A 51 -8.45 -4.76 -5.61
C THR A 51 -8.93 -3.48 -4.93
N ILE A 52 -9.85 -3.62 -3.99
CA ILE A 52 -10.34 -2.50 -3.20
C ILE A 52 -9.36 -2.23 -2.06
N VAL A 53 -8.94 -0.98 -1.94
CA VAL A 53 -8.12 -0.47 -0.85
C VAL A 53 -8.84 0.72 -0.24
N ASN A 54 -9.33 0.55 0.98
CA ASN A 54 -9.98 1.60 1.73
C ASN A 54 -8.94 2.33 2.58
N ILE A 55 -9.04 3.64 2.62
CA ILE A 55 -8.17 4.49 3.44
C ILE A 55 -9.07 5.39 4.28
N SER A 56 -8.96 5.30 5.60
CA SER A 56 -9.81 6.09 6.49
C SER A 56 -9.03 6.67 7.66
N GLY A 57 -9.55 7.77 8.21
CA GLY A 57 -9.05 8.36 9.43
C GLY A 57 -9.62 7.67 10.68
N ALA A 58 -9.27 8.21 11.84
CA ALA A 58 -9.86 7.78 13.09
C ALA A 58 -11.33 8.22 13.18
N ARG A 59 -12.15 7.40 13.83
CA ARG A 59 -13.48 7.82 14.24
C ARG A 59 -13.37 8.82 15.39
N THR A 60 -14.45 9.56 15.65
CA THR A 60 -14.50 10.49 16.77
C THR A 60 -14.13 9.76 18.06
N ASN A 61 -13.16 10.31 18.80
CA ASN A 61 -12.63 9.75 20.05
C ASN A 61 -11.98 8.38 19.95
N GLU A 62 -11.69 7.89 18.73
CA GLU A 62 -10.94 6.64 18.56
C GLU A 62 -9.45 6.89 18.80
N GLU A 63 -8.85 6.10 19.70
CA GLU A 63 -7.40 6.09 19.89
C GLU A 63 -6.76 5.12 18.89
N MET A 64 -5.75 5.62 18.18
CA MET A 64 -5.08 4.84 17.14
C MET A 64 -3.75 4.32 17.67
N GLY A 65 -3.49 3.03 17.44
CA GLY A 65 -2.17 2.46 17.60
C GLY A 65 -1.21 2.94 16.50
N PRO A 66 0.10 2.86 16.72
CA PRO A 66 1.08 3.26 15.71
C PRO A 66 1.10 2.28 14.54
N GLY A 67 1.42 2.80 13.34
CA GLY A 67 1.81 1.98 12.21
C GLY A 67 3.24 1.46 12.38
N ASP A 68 3.59 0.42 11.62
CA ASP A 68 4.93 -0.17 11.68
C ASP A 68 5.34 -0.69 10.30
N ALA A 69 6.29 -0.01 9.67
CA ALA A 69 6.82 -0.42 8.37
C ALA A 69 8.01 -1.38 8.49
N SER A 70 8.42 -1.75 9.70
CA SER A 70 9.43 -2.77 9.95
C SER A 70 8.81 -4.17 9.94
N ALA A 71 9.65 -5.20 10.02
CA ALA A 71 9.19 -6.58 10.18
C ALA A 71 8.45 -6.73 11.52
N HIS A 72 7.23 -7.26 11.48
CA HIS A 72 6.39 -7.43 12.66
C HIS A 72 5.42 -8.59 12.47
N TRP A 73 4.84 -9.04 13.57
CA TRP A 73 3.85 -10.12 13.54
C TRP A 73 2.50 -9.62 13.01
N GLY A 74 1.74 -10.51 12.42
CA GLY A 74 0.43 -10.24 11.86
C GLY A 74 0.50 -9.86 10.38
N LEU A 75 -0.39 -8.99 9.92
CA LEU A 75 -0.36 -8.48 8.55
C LEU A 75 0.80 -7.50 8.40
N GLU A 76 1.89 -7.96 7.81
CA GLU A 76 3.13 -7.20 7.76
C GLU A 76 3.20 -6.27 6.53
N HIS A 77 2.77 -6.76 5.36
CA HIS A 77 2.83 -5.99 4.11
C HIS A 77 1.83 -6.51 3.10
N PHE A 78 1.67 -5.79 2.04
CA PHE A 78 1.07 -6.31 0.82
C PHE A 78 2.02 -6.08 -0.35
N GLY A 79 1.86 -6.88 -1.40
CA GLY A 79 2.77 -6.86 -2.55
C GLY A 79 2.17 -6.20 -3.78
N ILE A 80 3.02 -5.56 -4.57
CA ILE A 80 2.67 -4.95 -5.84
C ILE A 80 3.67 -5.42 -6.90
N ASP A 81 3.15 -5.95 -8.00
CA ASP A 81 3.97 -6.35 -9.13
C ASP A 81 4.48 -5.13 -9.91
N THR A 82 5.69 -5.21 -10.39
CA THR A 82 6.27 -4.22 -11.29
C THR A 82 7.07 -4.91 -12.39
N ALA A 83 7.16 -4.27 -13.55
CA ALA A 83 8.00 -4.74 -14.64
C ALA A 83 9.45 -4.23 -14.54
N ASP A 84 9.71 -3.19 -13.74
CA ASP A 84 11.02 -2.56 -13.58
C ASP A 84 11.22 -2.11 -12.14
N ILE A 85 11.73 -3.04 -11.31
CA ILE A 85 11.83 -2.80 -9.87
C ILE A 85 12.81 -1.66 -9.54
N GLU A 86 13.92 -1.55 -10.25
CA GLU A 86 14.90 -0.51 -9.97
C GLU A 86 14.38 0.88 -10.37
N GLY A 87 13.74 0.99 -11.52
CA GLY A 87 13.10 2.23 -11.97
C GLY A 87 11.98 2.65 -11.04
N GLU A 88 11.16 1.71 -10.56
CA GLU A 88 10.08 1.99 -9.63
C GLU A 88 10.57 2.41 -8.25
N ILE A 89 11.62 1.80 -7.73
CA ILE A 89 12.23 2.25 -6.47
C ILE A 89 12.65 3.70 -6.58
N LYS A 90 13.32 4.06 -7.66
CA LYS A 90 13.77 5.43 -7.90
C LYS A 90 12.59 6.40 -7.98
N ARG A 91 11.55 6.03 -8.72
CA ARG A 91 10.35 6.86 -8.87
C ARG A 91 9.61 7.03 -7.55
N LEU A 92 9.40 5.95 -6.81
CA LEU A 92 8.68 5.97 -5.54
C LEU A 92 9.44 6.73 -4.45
N THR A 93 10.77 6.61 -4.39
CA THR A 93 11.57 7.41 -3.46
C THR A 93 11.50 8.90 -3.79
N GLY A 94 11.40 9.25 -5.06
CA GLY A 94 11.13 10.63 -5.49
C GLY A 94 9.75 11.14 -5.06
N LEU A 95 8.79 10.23 -4.83
CA LEU A 95 7.46 10.55 -4.29
C LEU A 95 7.39 10.50 -2.75
N GLY A 96 8.51 10.32 -2.08
CA GLY A 96 8.57 10.33 -0.63
C GLY A 96 8.61 8.96 0.05
N ALA A 97 8.56 7.86 -0.70
CA ALA A 97 8.75 6.53 -0.12
C ALA A 97 10.20 6.32 0.32
N THR A 98 10.42 5.44 1.28
CA THR A 98 11.75 5.06 1.76
C THR A 98 12.03 3.62 1.39
N LEU A 99 13.18 3.35 0.77
CA LEU A 99 13.62 1.97 0.53
C LEU A 99 14.05 1.34 1.86
N LEU A 100 13.41 0.23 2.22
CA LEU A 100 13.69 -0.49 3.47
C LEU A 100 14.66 -1.65 3.25
N GLU A 101 14.45 -2.43 2.18
CA GLU A 101 15.26 -3.60 1.86
C GLU A 101 15.34 -3.80 0.35
N GLY A 102 16.47 -4.34 -0.12
CA GLY A 102 16.64 -4.76 -1.49
C GLY A 102 17.08 -3.64 -2.44
N PRO A 103 16.96 -3.83 -3.76
CA PRO A 103 16.36 -5.03 -4.38
C PRO A 103 17.24 -6.28 -4.22
N ARG A 104 16.59 -7.43 -4.12
CA ARG A 104 17.25 -8.73 -4.11
C ARG A 104 16.75 -9.56 -5.28
N HIS A 105 17.68 -10.16 -6.01
CA HIS A 105 17.38 -11.01 -7.16
C HIS A 105 17.58 -12.48 -6.80
N ASN A 106 16.56 -13.30 -7.09
CA ASN A 106 16.65 -14.75 -6.95
C ASN A 106 16.97 -15.36 -8.31
N ALA A 107 18.21 -15.80 -8.51
CA ALA A 107 18.65 -16.36 -9.78
C ALA A 107 17.91 -17.66 -10.15
N ALA A 108 17.42 -18.42 -9.18
CA ALA A 108 16.71 -19.67 -9.44
C ALA A 108 15.32 -19.44 -10.03
N THR A 109 14.63 -18.37 -9.63
CA THR A 109 13.26 -18.04 -10.09
C THR A 109 13.22 -16.86 -11.07
N GLY A 110 14.29 -16.07 -11.14
CA GLY A 110 14.32 -14.81 -11.90
C GLY A 110 13.57 -13.67 -11.22
N GLN A 111 13.01 -13.90 -10.04
CA GLN A 111 12.24 -12.91 -9.30
C GLN A 111 13.15 -11.90 -8.59
N SER A 112 12.77 -10.64 -8.60
CA SER A 112 13.42 -9.60 -7.78
C SER A 112 12.39 -9.00 -6.83
N ILE A 113 12.82 -8.71 -5.61
CA ILE A 113 11.96 -8.12 -4.58
C ILE A 113 12.63 -6.95 -3.88
N ALA A 114 11.82 -6.02 -3.39
CA ALA A 114 12.26 -4.94 -2.53
C ALA A 114 11.12 -4.55 -1.60
N PHE A 115 11.44 -3.95 -0.47
CA PHE A 115 10.45 -3.40 0.45
C PHE A 115 10.61 -1.91 0.55
N VAL A 116 9.51 -1.19 0.47
CA VAL A 116 9.46 0.27 0.63
C VAL A 116 8.49 0.64 1.73
N GLN A 117 8.76 1.77 2.39
CA GLN A 117 7.83 2.40 3.32
C GLN A 117 7.04 3.45 2.56
N ALA A 118 5.74 3.24 2.50
CA ALA A 118 4.76 4.19 1.99
C ALA A 118 4.27 5.12 3.10
N PRO A 119 3.46 6.15 2.80
CA PRO A 119 2.91 7.01 3.83
C PRO A 119 2.22 6.24 4.96
N ASP A 120 2.28 6.81 6.16
CA ASP A 120 1.64 6.28 7.37
C ASP A 120 2.19 4.92 7.82
N ASP A 121 3.50 4.73 7.61
CA ASP A 121 4.24 3.54 8.04
C ASP A 121 3.70 2.23 7.43
N VAL A 122 3.25 2.29 6.18
CA VAL A 122 2.80 1.10 5.44
C VAL A 122 4.00 0.45 4.76
N ARG A 123 4.19 -0.85 5.01
CA ARG A 123 5.23 -1.66 4.37
C ARG A 123 4.67 -2.27 3.09
N ILE A 124 5.31 -2.03 1.96
CA ILE A 124 4.92 -2.57 0.66
C ILE A 124 6.08 -3.35 0.06
N GLU A 125 5.81 -4.57 -0.41
CA GLU A 125 6.75 -5.35 -1.19
C GLU A 125 6.56 -5.05 -2.68
N LEU A 126 7.63 -4.67 -3.35
CA LEU A 126 7.66 -4.58 -4.80
C LEU A 126 8.19 -5.90 -5.35
N ILE A 127 7.51 -6.46 -6.33
CA ILE A 127 7.86 -7.75 -6.90
C ILE A 127 7.99 -7.60 -8.41
N GLN A 128 9.19 -7.87 -8.93
CA GLN A 128 9.37 -8.07 -10.35
C GLN A 128 9.32 -9.57 -10.60
N PRO A 129 8.23 -10.10 -11.18
CA PRO A 129 8.07 -11.54 -11.35
C PRO A 129 9.16 -12.15 -12.23
N GLY A 130 9.48 -13.41 -11.95
CA GLY A 130 10.36 -14.20 -12.77
C GLY A 130 9.64 -14.91 -13.90
N LEU A 131 10.24 -16.00 -14.40
CA LEU A 131 9.73 -16.77 -15.54
C LEU A 131 8.74 -17.87 -15.16
N TRP A 132 8.04 -17.75 -14.08
CA TRP A 132 7.10 -18.79 -13.61
C TRP A 132 5.69 -18.29 -13.42
#